data_27ba9e7ca77c5d30bf78a8e9377e676b
#
_entry.id   27ba9e7ca77c5d30bf78a8e9377e676b
#
_cell.length_a   1.000
_cell.length_b   1.000
_cell.length_c   1.000
_cell.angle_alpha   90.00
_cell.angle_beta   90.00
_cell.angle_gamma   90.00
#
_symmetry.space_group_name_H-M   'P 1'
#
loop_
_entity.id
_entity.type
_entity.pdbx_description
1 polymer ?
#
loop_
_entity_poly.entity_id
_entity_poly.type
_entity_poly.pdbx_seq_one_letter_code
_entity_poly.pdbx_strand_id
1 'polypeptide(L)'
;MKKLGIGILVLTLLLCGCAGAVKDGVKLLEEKNYEEAKKVFSEDIEKKKNLKEAYHGLGIACFELQEYESALEAFEFALEHEEEPSAMLYGFMGACCMETEQYEKALEIYKKALGMEDITEELKQEIQFNLIAVHEYMGNWDAAKKQIEQYTKAYPDDTRVEKEADFLETR
;
A
#
# COMPACT_ATOMS: atom_id res chain seq x y z
N MET A 1 9.62 14.85 -5.22
CA MET A 1 8.75 13.66 -5.10
C MET A 1 8.40 13.52 -3.62
N LYS A 2 7.12 13.61 -3.30
CA LYS A 2 6.64 13.50 -1.92
C LYS A 2 6.61 12.01 -1.58
N LYS A 3 7.27 11.59 -0.49
CA LYS A 3 7.21 10.20 -0.03
C LYS A 3 5.79 9.93 0.48
N LEU A 4 5.07 9.07 -0.20
CA LEU A 4 3.78 8.55 0.27
C LEU A 4 3.99 7.78 1.58
N GLY A 5 3.26 8.16 2.62
CA GLY A 5 3.52 7.69 3.99
C GLY A 5 2.82 6.40 4.37
N ILE A 6 2.96 5.30 3.59
CA ILE A 6 2.46 3.99 4.04
C ILE A 6 3.42 3.30 5.03
N GLY A 7 4.61 3.89 5.25
CA GLY A 7 5.72 3.27 5.97
C GLY A 7 5.54 2.94 7.46
N ILE A 8 4.39 3.19 8.09
CA ILE A 8 4.23 2.97 9.54
C ILE A 8 3.28 1.81 9.88
N LEU A 9 2.47 1.33 8.94
CA LEU A 9 1.40 0.38 9.25
C LEU A 9 1.79 -1.11 9.16
N VAL A 10 3.02 -1.43 8.76
CA VAL A 10 3.45 -2.81 8.46
C VAL A 10 3.52 -3.72 9.69
N LEU A 11 3.59 -3.16 10.90
CA LEU A 11 4.04 -3.92 12.08
C LEU A 11 2.97 -4.75 12.79
N THR A 12 1.69 -4.59 12.53
CA THR A 12 0.65 -5.21 13.40
C THR A 12 -0.10 -6.40 12.81
N LEU A 13 0.02 -6.72 11.53
CA LEU A 13 -0.84 -7.71 10.86
C LEU A 13 -0.23 -9.08 10.60
N LEU A 14 1.07 -9.30 10.84
CA LEU A 14 1.74 -10.57 10.53
C LEU A 14 1.67 -11.63 11.64
N LEU A 15 0.94 -11.40 12.73
CA LEU A 15 0.98 -12.29 13.91
C LEU A 15 -0.02 -13.45 13.88
N CYS A 16 -0.85 -13.61 12.84
CA CYS A 16 -1.86 -14.67 12.83
C CYS A 16 -1.49 -15.80 11.86
N GLY A 17 -0.76 -16.79 12.35
CA GLY A 17 -0.88 -18.15 11.82
C GLY A 17 0.19 -18.68 10.88
N CYS A 18 1.34 -18.03 10.67
CA CYS A 18 2.35 -18.53 9.74
C CYS A 18 3.28 -19.60 10.33
N ALA A 19 3.32 -20.77 9.70
CA ALA A 19 4.16 -21.90 10.12
C ALA A 19 5.59 -21.80 9.56
N GLY A 20 6.59 -21.85 10.44
CA GLY A 20 7.97 -22.24 10.16
C GLY A 20 8.81 -21.28 9.31
N ALA A 21 8.84 -21.45 8.00
CA ALA A 21 9.77 -20.76 7.10
C ALA A 21 9.44 -19.27 6.86
N VAL A 22 8.17 -18.91 6.83
CA VAL A 22 7.72 -17.50 6.71
C VAL A 22 8.09 -16.67 7.94
N LYS A 23 8.29 -17.30 9.11
CA LYS A 23 8.67 -16.58 10.35
C LYS A 23 10.00 -15.85 10.26
N ASP A 24 10.98 -16.43 9.58
CA ASP A 24 12.30 -15.80 9.46
C ASP A 24 12.23 -14.57 8.56
N GLY A 25 11.50 -14.64 7.43
CA GLY A 25 11.27 -13.51 6.56
C GLY A 25 10.48 -12.39 7.23
N VAL A 26 9.41 -12.73 7.97
CA VAL A 26 8.61 -11.76 8.74
C VAL A 26 9.45 -11.06 9.80
N LYS A 27 10.27 -11.81 10.55
CA LYS A 27 11.17 -11.24 11.55
C LYS A 27 12.16 -10.25 10.90
N LEU A 28 12.68 -10.57 9.73
CA LEU A 28 13.58 -9.68 8.99
C LEU A 28 12.87 -8.40 8.54
N LEU A 29 11.59 -8.47 8.15
CA LEU A 29 10.77 -7.28 7.87
C LEU A 29 10.60 -6.41 9.13
N GLU A 30 10.31 -7.01 10.29
CA GLU A 30 10.21 -6.32 11.57
C GLU A 30 11.53 -5.64 11.97
N GLU A 31 12.65 -6.30 11.71
CA GLU A 31 14.00 -5.76 11.92
C GLU A 31 14.42 -4.75 10.85
N LYS A 32 13.57 -4.46 9.85
CA LYS A 32 13.84 -3.60 8.69
C LYS A 32 15.03 -4.05 7.83
N ASN A 33 15.31 -5.33 7.87
CA ASN A 33 16.36 -5.96 7.04
C ASN A 33 15.71 -6.47 5.73
N TYR A 34 15.30 -5.54 4.90
CA TYR A 34 14.45 -5.80 3.74
C TYR A 34 15.14 -6.61 2.64
N GLU A 35 16.44 -6.40 2.42
CA GLU A 35 17.22 -7.18 1.44
C GLU A 35 17.27 -8.67 1.79
N GLU A 36 17.53 -8.99 3.06
CA GLU A 36 17.57 -10.39 3.49
C GLU A 36 16.17 -10.99 3.57
N ALA A 37 15.15 -10.20 3.95
CA ALA A 37 13.75 -10.62 3.89
C ALA A 37 13.34 -11.00 2.46
N LYS A 38 13.66 -10.15 1.48
CA LYS A 38 13.44 -10.39 0.06
C LYS A 38 14.04 -11.72 -0.40
N LYS A 39 15.28 -12.02 0.01
CA LYS A 39 15.95 -13.27 -0.32
C LYS A 39 15.23 -14.47 0.29
N VAL A 40 14.89 -14.42 1.58
CA VAL A 40 14.19 -15.51 2.28
C VAL A 40 12.84 -15.81 1.61
N PHE A 41 12.04 -14.81 1.31
CA PHE A 41 10.75 -15.02 0.65
C PHE A 41 10.91 -15.54 -0.79
N SER A 42 11.92 -15.10 -1.54
CA SER A 42 12.22 -15.63 -2.87
C SER A 42 12.59 -17.11 -2.82
N GLU A 43 13.38 -17.54 -1.82
CA GLU A 43 13.69 -18.95 -1.61
C GLU A 43 12.46 -19.79 -1.26
N ASP A 44 11.51 -19.25 -0.49
CA ASP A 44 10.28 -19.95 -0.15
C ASP A 44 9.38 -20.12 -1.38
N ILE A 45 9.33 -19.12 -2.26
CA ILE A 45 8.63 -19.18 -3.56
C ILE A 45 9.25 -20.26 -4.45
N GLU A 46 10.58 -20.31 -4.58
CA GLU A 46 11.27 -21.34 -5.36
C GLU A 46 10.97 -22.76 -4.84
N LYS A 47 10.87 -22.92 -3.52
CA LYS A 47 10.53 -24.18 -2.86
C LYS A 47 9.02 -24.48 -2.86
N LYS A 48 8.19 -23.61 -3.47
CA LYS A 48 6.72 -23.67 -3.50
C LYS A 48 6.10 -23.81 -2.10
N LYS A 49 6.63 -23.08 -1.14
CA LYS A 49 6.15 -23.09 0.25
C LYS A 49 5.37 -21.82 0.54
N ASN A 50 4.18 -21.99 1.12
CA ASN A 50 3.34 -20.88 1.59
C ASN A 50 3.32 -19.70 0.59
N LEU A 51 2.99 -20.00 -0.66
CA LEU A 51 3.14 -19.05 -1.78
C LEU A 51 2.45 -17.71 -1.53
N LYS A 52 1.25 -17.74 -0.94
CA LYS A 52 0.52 -16.53 -0.58
C LYS A 52 1.36 -15.62 0.33
N GLU A 53 1.77 -16.15 1.48
CA GLU A 53 2.54 -15.40 2.49
C GLU A 53 3.93 -15.03 1.98
N ALA A 54 4.54 -15.88 1.18
CA ALA A 54 5.85 -15.62 0.60
C ALA A 54 5.80 -14.49 -0.42
N TYR A 55 4.81 -14.48 -1.31
CA TYR A 55 4.61 -13.37 -2.25
C TYR A 55 4.21 -12.07 -1.55
N HIS A 56 3.37 -12.15 -0.51
CA HIS A 56 3.03 -10.99 0.31
C HIS A 56 4.26 -10.38 0.98
N GLY A 57 5.07 -11.22 1.63
CA GLY A 57 6.31 -10.78 2.27
C GLY A 57 7.34 -10.24 1.29
N LEU A 58 7.46 -10.87 0.12
CA LEU A 58 8.31 -10.39 -0.97
C LEU A 58 7.85 -9.00 -1.45
N GLY A 59 6.54 -8.83 -1.66
CA GLY A 59 5.97 -7.54 -2.05
C GLY A 59 6.28 -6.43 -1.04
N ILE A 60 6.13 -6.71 0.26
CA ILE A 60 6.46 -5.75 1.33
C ILE A 60 7.97 -5.42 1.31
N ALA A 61 8.84 -6.43 1.21
CA ALA A 61 10.28 -6.21 1.17
C ALA A 61 10.69 -5.33 -0.03
N CYS A 62 10.17 -5.63 -1.22
CA CYS A 62 10.40 -4.83 -2.42
C CYS A 62 9.85 -3.40 -2.29
N PHE A 63 8.65 -3.24 -1.70
CA PHE A 63 8.06 -1.93 -1.46
C PHE A 63 8.95 -1.04 -0.59
N GLU A 64 9.45 -1.58 0.52
CA GLU A 64 10.34 -0.87 1.45
C GLU A 64 11.70 -0.55 0.83
N LEU A 65 12.16 -1.36 -0.13
CA LEU A 65 13.34 -1.12 -0.95
C LEU A 65 13.08 -0.14 -2.10
N GLN A 66 11.85 0.35 -2.27
CA GLN A 66 11.41 1.23 -3.36
C GLN A 66 11.49 0.56 -4.75
N GLU A 67 11.46 -0.76 -4.80
CA GLU A 67 11.37 -1.56 -6.02
C GLU A 67 9.89 -1.80 -6.38
N TYR A 68 9.17 -0.71 -6.71
CA TYR A 68 7.71 -0.68 -6.75
C TYR A 68 7.09 -1.57 -7.82
N GLU A 69 7.74 -1.72 -8.99
CA GLU A 69 7.30 -2.64 -10.03
C GLU A 69 7.38 -4.09 -9.55
N SER A 70 8.50 -4.48 -8.92
CA SER A 70 8.67 -5.82 -8.36
C SER A 70 7.71 -6.08 -7.20
N ALA A 71 7.45 -5.06 -6.38
CA ALA A 71 6.48 -5.14 -5.31
C ALA A 71 5.07 -5.38 -5.85
N LEU A 72 4.65 -4.62 -6.88
CA LEU A 72 3.35 -4.77 -7.51
C LEU A 72 3.17 -6.17 -8.10
N GLU A 73 4.18 -6.68 -8.82
CA GLU A 73 4.16 -8.03 -9.37
C GLU A 73 4.01 -9.09 -8.27
N ALA A 74 4.77 -8.97 -7.17
CA ALA A 74 4.66 -9.89 -6.04
C ALA A 74 3.26 -9.84 -5.38
N PHE A 75 2.68 -8.64 -5.21
CA PHE A 75 1.33 -8.51 -4.69
C PHE A 75 0.26 -9.05 -5.64
N GLU A 76 0.42 -8.92 -6.95
CA GLU A 76 -0.46 -9.53 -7.93
C GLU A 76 -0.42 -11.07 -7.83
N PHE A 77 0.76 -11.67 -7.68
CA PHE A 77 0.88 -13.11 -7.43
C PHE A 77 0.30 -13.52 -6.06
N ALA A 78 0.47 -12.71 -5.01
CA ALA A 78 -0.18 -12.97 -3.74
C ALA A 78 -1.72 -13.02 -3.90
N LEU A 79 -2.28 -12.04 -4.63
CA LEU A 79 -3.70 -11.96 -4.91
C LEU A 79 -4.24 -13.20 -5.65
N GLU A 80 -3.47 -13.78 -6.58
CA GLU A 80 -3.86 -15.02 -7.29
C GLU A 80 -3.96 -16.24 -6.35
N HIS A 81 -3.27 -16.22 -5.20
CA HIS A 81 -3.24 -17.27 -4.20
C HIS A 81 -4.12 -16.97 -2.97
N GLU A 82 -4.85 -15.87 -2.98
CA GLU A 82 -5.77 -15.47 -1.92
C GLU A 82 -7.22 -15.79 -2.28
N GLU A 83 -7.93 -16.48 -1.38
CA GLU A 83 -9.38 -16.68 -1.50
C GLU A 83 -10.13 -15.39 -1.13
N GLU A 84 -9.64 -14.66 -0.12
CA GLU A 84 -10.22 -13.43 0.39
C GLU A 84 -9.12 -12.35 0.51
N PRO A 85 -8.92 -11.51 -0.52
CA PRO A 85 -7.93 -10.44 -0.47
C PRO A 85 -8.26 -9.41 0.60
N SER A 86 -7.23 -8.88 1.27
CA SER A 86 -7.39 -7.87 2.32
C SER A 86 -7.36 -6.43 1.76
N ALA A 87 -7.99 -5.50 2.49
CA ALA A 87 -7.88 -4.06 2.19
C ALA A 87 -6.43 -3.58 2.19
N MET A 88 -5.60 -4.17 3.05
CA MET A 88 -4.17 -3.87 3.14
C MET A 88 -3.41 -4.24 1.87
N LEU A 89 -3.68 -5.42 1.30
CA LEU A 89 -3.07 -5.85 0.03
C LEU A 89 -3.37 -4.84 -1.08
N TYR A 90 -4.64 -4.46 -1.24
CA TYR A 90 -5.02 -3.43 -2.19
C TYR A 90 -4.42 -2.06 -1.87
N GLY A 91 -4.25 -1.71 -0.60
CA GLY A 91 -3.57 -0.49 -0.17
C GLY A 91 -2.12 -0.42 -0.69
N PHE A 92 -1.35 -1.49 -0.50
CA PHE A 92 0.02 -1.60 -1.03
C PHE A 92 0.06 -1.57 -2.56
N MET A 93 -0.82 -2.34 -3.23
CA MET A 93 -0.90 -2.34 -4.70
C MET A 93 -1.20 -0.94 -5.25
N GLY A 94 -2.14 -0.21 -4.61
CA GLY A 94 -2.45 1.17 -4.98
C GLY A 94 -1.25 2.10 -4.83
N ALA A 95 -0.49 1.96 -3.74
CA ALA A 95 0.73 2.73 -3.52
C ALA A 95 1.82 2.41 -4.56
N CYS A 96 2.03 1.14 -4.90
CA CYS A 96 2.94 0.77 -5.98
C CYS A 96 2.51 1.40 -7.32
N CYS A 97 1.21 1.37 -7.64
CA CYS A 97 0.69 2.01 -8.84
C CYS A 97 0.93 3.53 -8.85
N MET A 98 0.84 4.20 -7.70
CA MET A 98 1.17 5.63 -7.58
C MET A 98 2.63 5.91 -7.88
N GLU A 99 3.54 5.15 -7.28
CA GLU A 99 4.99 5.34 -7.44
C GLU A 99 5.48 4.96 -8.86
N THR A 100 4.73 4.09 -9.55
CA THR A 100 5.00 3.69 -10.95
C THR A 100 4.17 4.50 -11.97
N GLU A 101 3.56 5.62 -11.54
CA GLU A 101 2.79 6.55 -12.38
C GLU A 101 1.55 5.92 -13.08
N GLN A 102 1.06 4.78 -12.57
CA GLN A 102 -0.15 4.12 -13.05
C GLN A 102 -1.40 4.67 -12.34
N TYR A 103 -1.68 5.98 -12.48
CA TYR A 103 -2.65 6.70 -11.65
C TYR A 103 -4.09 6.20 -11.79
N GLU A 104 -4.53 5.84 -13.01
CA GLU A 104 -5.86 5.27 -13.23
C GLU A 104 -6.01 3.93 -12.51
N LYS A 105 -4.98 3.07 -12.58
CA LYS A 105 -4.97 1.79 -11.88
C LYS A 105 -4.95 1.99 -10.36
N ALA A 106 -4.16 2.96 -9.86
CA ALA A 106 -4.14 3.32 -8.45
C ALA A 106 -5.53 3.74 -7.94
N LEU A 107 -6.24 4.60 -8.71
CA LEU A 107 -7.60 5.04 -8.38
C LEU A 107 -8.58 3.87 -8.25
N GLU A 108 -8.54 2.91 -9.18
CA GLU A 108 -9.41 1.73 -9.16
C GLU A 108 -9.10 0.82 -7.96
N ILE A 109 -7.81 0.58 -7.70
CA ILE A 109 -7.35 -0.28 -6.61
C ILE A 109 -7.70 0.34 -5.24
N TYR A 110 -7.46 1.63 -5.05
CA TYR A 110 -7.82 2.32 -3.81
C TYR A 110 -9.33 2.31 -3.55
N LYS A 111 -10.16 2.45 -4.60
CA LYS A 111 -11.61 2.32 -4.47
C LYS A 111 -12.03 0.91 -4.02
N LYS A 112 -11.33 -0.14 -4.51
CA LYS A 112 -11.57 -1.51 -4.02
C LYS A 112 -11.25 -1.61 -2.53
N ALA A 113 -10.06 -1.15 -2.11
CA ALA A 113 -9.66 -1.17 -0.70
C ALA A 113 -10.66 -0.45 0.21
N LEU A 114 -11.13 0.74 -0.20
CA LEU A 114 -12.12 1.52 0.55
C LEU A 114 -13.50 0.86 0.67
N GLY A 115 -13.81 -0.07 -0.22
CA GLY A 115 -15.08 -0.82 -0.21
C GLY A 115 -15.03 -2.10 0.63
N MET A 116 -13.90 -2.44 1.25
CA MET A 116 -13.73 -3.69 1.99
C MET A 116 -14.12 -3.53 3.46
N GLU A 117 -14.65 -4.62 4.04
CA GLU A 117 -15.10 -4.62 5.44
C GLU A 117 -13.94 -4.64 6.45
N ASP A 118 -12.79 -5.20 6.06
CA ASP A 118 -11.59 -5.32 6.90
C ASP A 118 -10.68 -4.08 6.89
N ILE A 119 -11.09 -2.99 6.22
CA ILE A 119 -10.30 -1.76 6.19
C ILE A 119 -10.22 -1.10 7.57
N THR A 120 -9.00 -0.85 8.04
CA THR A 120 -8.80 -0.06 9.28
C THR A 120 -8.98 1.42 9.01
N GLU A 121 -9.30 2.22 10.06
CA GLU A 121 -9.46 3.68 9.91
C GLU A 121 -8.15 4.35 9.49
N GLU A 122 -6.99 3.84 9.95
CA GLU A 122 -5.68 4.35 9.58
C GLU A 122 -5.40 4.13 8.09
N LEU A 123 -5.67 2.92 7.58
CA LEU A 123 -5.50 2.62 6.16
C LEU A 123 -6.47 3.43 5.30
N LYS A 124 -7.70 3.57 5.75
CA LYS A 124 -8.73 4.37 5.08
C LYS A 124 -8.32 5.84 4.99
N GLN A 125 -7.82 6.41 6.10
CA GLN A 125 -7.30 7.77 6.12
C GLN A 125 -6.15 7.94 5.11
N GLU A 126 -5.19 7.03 5.12
CA GLU A 126 -4.04 7.08 4.21
C GLU A 126 -4.46 6.97 2.75
N ILE A 127 -5.36 6.03 2.41
CA ILE A 127 -5.88 5.90 1.05
C ILE A 127 -6.65 7.15 0.63
N GLN A 128 -7.47 7.74 1.49
CA GLN A 128 -8.21 8.95 1.17
C GLN A 128 -7.28 10.15 0.93
N PHE A 129 -6.18 10.24 1.68
CA PHE A 129 -5.14 11.23 1.42
C PHE A 129 -4.43 11.00 0.08
N ASN A 130 -4.06 9.75 -0.21
CA ASN A 130 -3.41 9.39 -1.47
C ASN A 130 -4.29 9.65 -2.69
N LEU A 131 -5.62 9.51 -2.56
CA LEU A 131 -6.57 9.84 -3.63
C LEU A 131 -6.57 11.32 -4.03
N ILE A 132 -6.18 12.23 -3.13
CA ILE A 132 -5.96 13.64 -3.48
C ILE A 132 -4.84 13.71 -4.51
N ALA A 133 -3.67 13.11 -4.20
CA ALA A 133 -2.52 13.09 -5.10
C ALA A 133 -2.83 12.37 -6.42
N VAL A 134 -3.59 11.25 -6.40
CA VAL A 134 -4.05 10.58 -7.62
C VAL A 134 -4.78 11.55 -8.53
N HIS A 135 -5.77 12.28 -8.00
CA HIS A 135 -6.54 13.23 -8.80
C HIS A 135 -5.69 14.40 -9.29
N GLU A 136 -4.72 14.88 -8.50
CA GLU A 136 -3.78 15.92 -8.89
C GLU A 136 -2.91 15.47 -10.07
N TYR A 137 -2.29 14.29 -9.99
CA TYR A 137 -1.45 13.75 -11.06
C TYR A 137 -2.22 13.46 -12.35
N MET A 138 -3.50 13.09 -12.23
CA MET A 138 -4.39 12.94 -13.38
C MET A 138 -4.89 14.28 -13.95
N GLY A 139 -4.60 15.41 -13.30
CA GLY A 139 -5.12 16.73 -13.69
C GLY A 139 -6.60 16.92 -13.42
N ASN A 140 -7.21 16.07 -12.61
CA ASN A 140 -8.62 16.09 -12.24
C ASN A 140 -8.87 17.06 -11.06
N TRP A 141 -8.62 18.36 -11.28
CA TRP A 141 -8.60 19.40 -10.24
C TRP A 141 -9.89 19.50 -9.44
N ASP A 142 -11.06 19.40 -10.09
CA ASP A 142 -12.36 19.45 -9.39
C ASP A 142 -12.55 18.25 -8.45
N ALA A 143 -12.09 17.07 -8.90
CA ALA A 143 -12.13 15.86 -8.06
C ALA A 143 -11.16 15.97 -6.89
N ALA A 144 -9.96 16.51 -7.11
CA ALA A 144 -8.98 16.75 -6.06
C ALA A 144 -9.52 17.73 -4.99
N LYS A 145 -10.09 18.85 -5.40
CA LYS A 145 -10.72 19.83 -4.49
C LYS A 145 -11.82 19.18 -3.64
N LYS A 146 -12.69 18.42 -4.28
CA LYS A 146 -13.76 17.69 -3.59
C LYS A 146 -13.22 16.66 -2.60
N GLN A 147 -12.15 15.96 -2.97
CA GLN A 147 -11.50 14.98 -2.10
C GLN A 147 -10.86 15.64 -0.87
N ILE A 148 -10.24 16.82 -1.04
CA ILE A 148 -9.70 17.64 0.07
C ILE A 148 -10.81 18.05 1.03
N GLU A 149 -11.93 18.58 0.52
CA GLU A 149 -13.06 18.98 1.36
C GLU A 149 -13.58 17.80 2.20
N GLN A 150 -13.71 16.63 1.59
CA GLN A 150 -14.14 15.42 2.28
C GLN A 150 -13.13 14.95 3.32
N TYR A 151 -11.85 14.97 2.97
CA TYR A 151 -10.74 14.58 3.85
C TYR A 151 -10.65 15.51 5.08
N THR A 152 -10.62 16.83 4.88
CA THR A 152 -10.54 17.82 5.97
C THR A 152 -11.73 17.70 6.94
N LYS A 153 -12.92 17.39 6.41
CA LYS A 153 -14.10 17.17 7.24
C LYS A 153 -14.01 15.89 8.08
N ALA A 154 -13.42 14.84 7.53
CA ALA A 154 -13.28 13.54 8.20
C ALA A 154 -12.11 13.55 9.21
N TYR A 155 -11.02 14.26 8.88
CA TYR A 155 -9.76 14.28 9.63
C TYR A 155 -9.27 15.71 9.87
N PRO A 156 -10.00 16.51 10.70
CA PRO A 156 -9.73 17.94 10.88
C PRO A 156 -8.38 18.26 11.53
N ASP A 157 -7.80 17.28 12.23
CA ASP A 157 -6.50 17.44 12.91
C ASP A 157 -5.29 17.04 12.02
N ASP A 158 -5.53 16.56 10.80
CA ASP A 158 -4.47 16.17 9.88
C ASP A 158 -4.02 17.36 9.00
N THR A 159 -2.92 17.98 9.38
CA THR A 159 -2.37 19.17 8.69
C THR A 159 -1.67 18.86 7.37
N ARG A 160 -1.49 17.60 7.00
CA ARG A 160 -0.87 17.23 5.70
C ARG A 160 -1.65 17.81 4.53
N VAL A 161 -2.98 17.87 4.66
CA VAL A 161 -3.88 18.35 3.60
C VAL A 161 -3.77 19.86 3.34
N GLU A 162 -3.29 20.66 4.28
CA GLU A 162 -3.17 22.13 4.11
C GLU A 162 -2.31 22.51 2.91
N LYS A 163 -1.20 21.80 2.68
CA LYS A 163 -0.30 22.03 1.55
C LYS A 163 -0.95 21.69 0.20
N GLU A 164 -1.77 20.67 0.18
CA GLU A 164 -2.50 20.25 -1.03
C GLU A 164 -3.63 21.26 -1.32
N ALA A 165 -4.32 21.75 -0.28
CA ALA A 165 -5.35 22.78 -0.42
C ALA A 165 -4.74 24.07 -0.97
N ASP A 166 -3.65 24.58 -0.40
CA ASP A 166 -2.95 25.77 -0.86
C ASP A 166 -2.49 25.64 -2.34
N PHE A 167 -2.01 24.46 -2.72
CA PHE A 167 -1.61 24.18 -4.09
C PHE A 167 -2.80 24.27 -5.06
N LEU A 168 -3.95 23.73 -4.68
CA LEU A 168 -5.14 23.70 -5.52
C LEU A 168 -5.90 25.05 -5.60
N GLU A 169 -5.69 25.97 -4.65
CA GLU A 169 -6.23 27.33 -4.73
C GLU A 169 -5.66 28.11 -5.93
N THR A 170 -4.47 27.74 -6.40
CA THR A 170 -3.79 28.39 -7.52
C THR A 170 -4.11 27.75 -8.88
N ARG A 171 -4.98 26.75 -8.94
CA ARG A 171 -5.38 25.98 -10.14
C ARG A 171 -6.88 26.09 -10.39
#